data_9762646299c72492c9735724499c5114
#
_entry.id   9762646299c72492c9735724499c5114
#
_cell.length_a   1.000
_cell.length_b   1.000
_cell.length_c   1.000
_cell.angle_alpha   90.00
_cell.angle_beta   90.00
_cell.angle_gamma   90.00
#
_symmetry.space_group_name_H-M   'P 1'
#
loop_
_entity.id
_entity.type
_entity.pdbx_description
1 polymer ?
#
loop_
_entity_poly.entity_id
_entity_poly.type
_entity_poly.pdbx_seq_one_letter_code
_entity_poly.pdbx_strand_id
1 'polypeptide(L)'
;TFLLAGFQLAGAKGEDPHGHAEFYARGLVAGTDPTNPERWWRPKEMAQAKVEAASLALILDLSRPWIWDRLAPHEQEHIVEYLAEIVGDETYPPNNWLWFRIVVETFLRSVDGPHSLGDIEADLERHDSYYEREGWYRDGQERAYDHYVGWAMHLYPALWARMAGAQDLAAPRAAIDVERLD
;
A
#
# COMPACT_ATOMS: atom_id res chain seq x y z
N THR A 1 8.58 -11.21 -2.47
CA THR A 1 8.74 -11.59 -3.89
C THR A 1 7.64 -11.00 -4.77
N PHE A 2 6.37 -10.94 -4.30
CA PHE A 2 5.26 -10.40 -5.11
C PHE A 2 5.49 -8.92 -5.51
N LEU A 3 6.01 -8.09 -4.60
CA LEU A 3 6.34 -6.69 -4.89
C LEU A 3 7.29 -6.57 -6.10
N LEU A 4 8.31 -7.43 -6.17
CA LEU A 4 9.25 -7.46 -7.29
C LEU A 4 8.57 -7.85 -8.61
N ALA A 5 7.70 -8.88 -8.59
CA ALA A 5 6.95 -9.30 -9.77
C ALA A 5 6.00 -8.21 -10.27
N GLY A 6 5.36 -7.46 -9.36
CA GLY A 6 4.50 -6.34 -9.72
C GLY A 6 5.25 -5.21 -10.41
N PHE A 7 6.43 -4.84 -9.90
CA PHE A 7 7.29 -3.86 -10.58
C PHE A 7 7.73 -4.35 -11.95
N GLN A 8 8.06 -5.64 -12.08
CA GLN A 8 8.42 -6.23 -13.38
C GLN A 8 7.24 -6.18 -14.36
N LEU A 9 6.05 -6.62 -13.95
CA LEU A 9 4.85 -6.58 -14.78
C LEU A 9 4.50 -5.16 -15.24
N ALA A 10 4.53 -4.20 -14.32
CA ALA A 10 4.27 -2.80 -14.63
C ALA A 10 5.33 -2.21 -15.58
N GLY A 11 6.61 -2.44 -15.31
CA GLY A 11 7.72 -1.97 -16.14
C GLY A 11 7.73 -2.58 -17.54
N ALA A 12 7.38 -3.86 -17.66
CA ALA A 12 7.27 -4.59 -18.92
C ALA A 12 5.90 -4.42 -19.61
N LYS A 13 5.01 -3.57 -19.06
CA LYS A 13 3.65 -3.33 -19.59
C LYS A 13 2.86 -4.63 -19.82
N GLY A 14 3.01 -5.58 -18.91
CA GLY A 14 2.31 -6.85 -18.92
C GLY A 14 2.98 -7.96 -19.75
N GLU A 15 4.14 -7.74 -20.32
CA GLU A 15 4.94 -8.85 -20.87
C GLU A 15 5.36 -9.77 -19.72
N ASP A 16 4.89 -11.02 -19.76
CA ASP A 16 5.04 -11.98 -18.68
C ASP A 16 5.42 -13.38 -19.20
N PRO A 17 6.64 -13.53 -19.70
CA PRO A 17 7.09 -14.81 -20.28
C PRO A 17 7.20 -15.94 -19.24
N HIS A 18 7.12 -15.62 -17.95
CA HIS A 18 7.27 -16.58 -16.86
C HIS A 18 5.96 -16.89 -16.13
N GLY A 19 4.84 -16.26 -16.51
CA GLY A 19 3.52 -16.50 -15.90
C GLY A 19 3.41 -15.99 -14.46
N HIS A 20 4.13 -14.92 -14.12
CA HIS A 20 4.11 -14.34 -12.77
C HIS A 20 2.73 -13.81 -12.39
N ALA A 21 2.00 -13.19 -13.32
CA ALA A 21 0.67 -12.67 -13.05
C ALA A 21 -0.28 -13.78 -12.57
N GLU A 22 -0.33 -14.90 -13.28
CA GLU A 22 -1.16 -16.04 -12.90
C GLU A 22 -0.67 -16.71 -11.60
N PHE A 23 0.63 -16.87 -11.43
CA PHE A 23 1.21 -17.46 -10.23
C PHE A 23 0.82 -16.67 -8.97
N TYR A 24 0.98 -15.35 -9.00
CA TYR A 24 0.66 -14.50 -7.85
C TYR A 24 -0.84 -14.30 -7.67
N ALA A 25 -1.65 -14.27 -8.74
CA ALA A 25 -3.10 -14.25 -8.64
C ALA A 25 -3.62 -15.46 -7.86
N ARG A 26 -3.14 -16.68 -8.18
CA ARG A 26 -3.50 -17.89 -7.42
C ARG A 26 -3.10 -17.80 -5.95
N GLY A 27 -1.91 -17.26 -5.66
CA GLY A 27 -1.45 -17.06 -4.29
C GLY A 27 -2.31 -16.06 -3.51
N LEU A 28 -2.72 -14.96 -4.14
CA LEU A 28 -3.64 -13.97 -3.56
C LEU A 28 -5.00 -14.61 -3.23
N VAL A 29 -5.59 -15.30 -4.19
CA VAL A 29 -6.90 -15.98 -4.00
C VAL A 29 -6.81 -16.98 -2.85
N ALA A 30 -5.82 -17.86 -2.86
CA ALA A 30 -5.68 -18.87 -1.81
C ALA A 30 -5.38 -18.25 -0.43
N GLY A 31 -4.58 -17.19 -0.40
CA GLY A 31 -4.17 -16.54 0.86
C GLY A 31 -5.26 -15.70 1.51
N THR A 32 -6.18 -15.14 0.73
CA THR A 32 -7.26 -14.28 1.24
C THR A 32 -8.60 -14.97 1.41
N ASP A 33 -8.77 -16.17 0.84
CA ASP A 33 -9.99 -16.99 1.01
C ASP A 33 -10.16 -17.40 2.50
N PRO A 34 -11.19 -16.92 3.20
CA PRO A 34 -11.39 -17.20 4.61
C PRO A 34 -11.69 -18.68 4.90
N THR A 35 -12.08 -19.45 3.89
CA THR A 35 -12.40 -20.88 4.00
C THR A 35 -11.20 -21.79 3.77
N ASN A 36 -10.11 -21.26 3.21
CA ASN A 36 -8.90 -22.01 2.93
C ASN A 36 -8.14 -22.28 4.24
N PRO A 37 -7.85 -23.53 4.60
CA PRO A 37 -7.10 -23.86 5.81
C PRO A 37 -5.64 -23.35 5.79
N GLU A 38 -5.10 -23.07 4.61
CA GLU A 38 -3.76 -22.50 4.40
C GLU A 38 -3.78 -20.99 4.13
N ARG A 39 -4.90 -20.30 4.43
CA ARG A 39 -5.01 -18.85 4.28
C ARG A 39 -3.92 -18.10 5.05
N TRP A 40 -3.63 -16.93 4.64
CA TRP A 40 -2.69 -16.06 5.34
C TRP A 40 -3.24 -15.60 6.69
N TRP A 41 -2.32 -15.26 7.60
CA TRP A 41 -2.67 -14.53 8.80
C TRP A 41 -3.28 -13.18 8.42
N ARG A 42 -4.39 -12.83 9.05
CA ARG A 42 -5.07 -11.57 8.78
C ARG A 42 -4.43 -10.41 9.55
N PRO A 43 -4.61 -9.15 9.09
CA PRO A 43 -4.07 -7.96 9.78
C PRO A 43 -4.44 -7.85 11.26
N LYS A 44 -5.63 -8.30 11.65
CA LYS A 44 -6.07 -8.34 13.06
C LYS A 44 -5.47 -9.50 13.87
N GLU A 45 -5.01 -10.54 13.22
CA GLU A 45 -4.42 -11.72 13.87
C GLU A 45 -2.91 -11.56 14.08
N MET A 46 -2.23 -10.84 13.19
CA MET A 46 -0.77 -10.69 13.20
C MET A 46 -0.34 -9.30 12.72
N ALA A 47 0.45 -8.60 13.54
CA ALA A 47 0.90 -7.24 13.22
C ALA A 47 1.68 -7.17 11.89
N GLN A 48 2.55 -8.14 11.60
CA GLN A 48 3.32 -8.17 10.35
C GLN A 48 2.41 -8.24 9.10
N ALA A 49 1.22 -8.84 9.18
CA ALA A 49 0.29 -8.89 8.07
C ALA A 49 -0.18 -7.50 7.62
N LYS A 50 -0.13 -6.48 8.49
CA LYS A 50 -0.41 -5.07 8.14
C LYS A 50 0.63 -4.51 7.18
N VAL A 51 1.90 -4.87 7.35
CA VAL A 51 3.01 -4.48 6.46
C VAL A 51 2.86 -5.18 5.11
N GLU A 52 2.55 -6.48 5.14
CA GLU A 52 2.34 -7.27 3.92
C GLU A 52 1.11 -6.78 3.14
N ALA A 53 0.03 -6.39 3.82
CA ALA A 53 -1.17 -5.82 3.21
C ALA A 53 -0.84 -4.59 2.35
N ALA A 54 0.08 -3.73 2.79
CA ALA A 54 0.52 -2.57 2.01
C ALA A 54 1.23 -2.98 0.72
N SER A 55 2.10 -4.00 0.79
CA SER A 55 2.75 -4.55 -0.40
C SER A 55 1.73 -5.14 -1.37
N LEU A 56 0.70 -5.84 -0.87
CA LEU A 56 -0.38 -6.39 -1.69
C LEU A 56 -1.17 -5.28 -2.38
N ALA A 57 -1.62 -4.27 -1.64
CA ALA A 57 -2.39 -3.15 -2.17
C ALA A 57 -1.63 -2.39 -3.25
N LEU A 58 -0.34 -2.09 -3.02
CA LEU A 58 0.51 -1.39 -3.97
C LEU A 58 0.67 -2.19 -5.27
N ILE A 59 0.90 -3.50 -5.16
CA ILE A 59 1.06 -4.34 -6.35
C ILE A 59 -0.24 -4.52 -7.10
N LEU A 60 -1.36 -4.66 -6.41
CA LEU A 60 -2.67 -4.75 -7.04
C LEU A 60 -3.01 -3.49 -7.84
N ASP A 61 -2.64 -2.31 -7.34
CA ASP A 61 -2.80 -1.06 -8.08
C ASP A 61 -1.85 -1.02 -9.30
N LEU A 62 -0.56 -1.30 -9.10
CA LEU A 62 0.45 -1.26 -10.17
C LEU A 62 0.22 -2.29 -11.28
N SER A 63 -0.27 -3.47 -10.93
CA SER A 63 -0.51 -4.57 -11.86
C SER A 63 -1.99 -4.78 -12.20
N ARG A 64 -2.82 -3.78 -11.94
CA ARG A 64 -4.28 -3.82 -12.08
C ARG A 64 -4.78 -4.54 -13.33
N PRO A 65 -4.35 -4.19 -14.58
CA PRO A 65 -4.88 -4.81 -15.79
C PRO A 65 -4.51 -6.29 -15.96
N TRP A 66 -3.46 -6.74 -15.28
CA TRP A 66 -2.91 -8.08 -15.46
C TRP A 66 -3.26 -9.03 -14.31
N ILE A 67 -3.57 -8.49 -13.13
CA ILE A 67 -3.96 -9.28 -11.95
C ILE A 67 -5.35 -8.90 -11.50
N TRP A 68 -5.55 -7.71 -10.91
CA TRP A 68 -6.80 -7.32 -10.26
C TRP A 68 -8.03 -7.44 -11.18
N ASP A 69 -7.97 -6.85 -12.38
CA ASP A 69 -9.09 -6.82 -13.33
C ASP A 69 -9.42 -8.18 -13.94
N ARG A 70 -8.58 -9.19 -13.68
CA ARG A 70 -8.79 -10.57 -14.16
C ARG A 70 -9.32 -11.52 -13.08
N LEU A 71 -9.37 -11.09 -11.84
CA LEU A 71 -9.94 -11.85 -10.74
C LEU A 71 -11.47 -11.91 -10.86
N ALA A 72 -12.03 -13.03 -10.43
CA ALA A 72 -13.48 -13.14 -10.33
C ALA A 72 -14.03 -12.22 -9.20
N PRO A 73 -15.28 -11.74 -9.29
CA PRO A 73 -15.84 -10.82 -8.30
C PRO A 73 -15.71 -11.31 -6.84
N HIS A 74 -15.96 -12.58 -6.58
CA HIS A 74 -15.83 -13.14 -5.23
C HIS A 74 -14.38 -13.19 -4.73
N GLU A 75 -13.39 -13.35 -5.64
CA GLU A 75 -11.97 -13.32 -5.31
C GLU A 75 -11.54 -11.89 -4.95
N GLN A 76 -12.02 -10.89 -5.70
CA GLN A 76 -11.83 -9.48 -5.39
C GLN A 76 -12.46 -9.14 -4.03
N GLU A 77 -13.67 -9.64 -3.74
CA GLU A 77 -14.34 -9.44 -2.46
C GLU A 77 -13.52 -9.99 -1.29
N HIS A 78 -12.98 -11.21 -1.37
CA HIS A 78 -12.11 -11.77 -0.33
C HIS A 78 -10.85 -10.93 -0.09
N ILE A 79 -10.24 -10.41 -1.16
CA ILE A 79 -9.07 -9.52 -1.03
C ILE A 79 -9.47 -8.20 -0.37
N VAL A 80 -10.60 -7.60 -0.78
CA VAL A 80 -11.13 -6.37 -0.16
C VAL A 80 -11.42 -6.61 1.32
N GLU A 81 -12.08 -7.70 1.69
CA GLU A 81 -12.35 -8.05 3.09
C GLU A 81 -11.07 -8.24 3.92
N TYR A 82 -10.04 -8.87 3.33
CA TYR A 82 -8.74 -9.04 3.97
C TYR A 82 -8.07 -7.67 4.25
N LEU A 83 -8.04 -6.80 3.25
CA LEU A 83 -7.43 -5.48 3.36
C LEU A 83 -8.24 -4.53 4.24
N ALA A 84 -9.57 -4.61 4.22
CA ALA A 84 -10.45 -3.73 5.00
C ALA A 84 -10.32 -3.91 6.53
N GLU A 85 -9.67 -4.96 7.00
CA GLU A 85 -9.43 -5.15 8.43
C GLU A 85 -8.55 -4.07 9.06
N ILE A 86 -7.81 -3.30 8.25
CA ILE A 86 -6.98 -2.21 8.76
C ILE A 86 -7.73 -0.88 8.90
N VAL A 87 -8.90 -0.75 8.29
CA VAL A 87 -9.68 0.49 8.35
C VAL A 87 -10.10 0.78 9.78
N GLY A 88 -9.77 1.97 10.27
CA GLY A 88 -10.05 2.36 11.66
C GLY A 88 -9.17 1.64 12.69
N ASP A 89 -8.08 0.99 12.30
CA ASP A 89 -7.18 0.32 13.23
C ASP A 89 -6.25 1.33 13.93
N GLU A 90 -6.55 1.64 15.18
CA GLU A 90 -5.77 2.56 16.01
C GLU A 90 -4.43 1.98 16.52
N THR A 91 -4.13 0.72 16.23
CA THR A 91 -2.91 0.05 16.71
C THR A 91 -1.71 0.20 15.76
N TYR A 92 -1.86 1.00 14.70
CA TYR A 92 -0.72 1.37 13.86
C TYR A 92 0.25 2.26 14.65
N PRO A 93 1.54 1.89 14.74
CA PRO A 93 2.51 2.75 15.40
C PRO A 93 2.70 4.06 14.61
N PRO A 94 2.89 5.21 15.30
CA PRO A 94 3.03 6.50 14.66
C PRO A 94 4.46 6.72 14.13
N ASN A 95 4.85 5.93 13.15
CA ASN A 95 6.15 5.94 12.48
C ASN A 95 5.95 5.65 10.98
N ASN A 96 6.92 5.04 10.33
CA ASN A 96 6.83 4.63 8.91
C ASN A 96 5.61 3.74 8.58
N TRP A 97 4.99 3.07 9.55
CA TRP A 97 3.80 2.24 9.34
C TRP A 97 2.57 3.03 8.90
N LEU A 98 2.54 4.35 9.09
CA LEU A 98 1.50 5.23 8.53
C LEU A 98 1.33 4.99 7.02
N TRP A 99 2.44 4.83 6.30
CA TRP A 99 2.41 4.59 4.87
C TRP A 99 1.79 3.26 4.49
N PHE A 100 1.86 2.26 5.35
CA PHE A 100 1.20 0.98 5.10
C PHE A 100 -0.32 1.13 5.15
N ARG A 101 -0.87 1.87 6.11
CA ARG A 101 -2.30 2.16 6.18
C ARG A 101 -2.75 3.06 5.02
N ILE A 102 -2.05 4.15 4.76
CA ILE A 102 -2.34 5.07 3.65
C ILE A 102 -2.48 4.32 2.33
N VAL A 103 -1.51 3.46 1.99
CA VAL A 103 -1.50 2.71 0.72
C VAL A 103 -2.66 1.74 0.63
N VAL A 104 -2.96 0.99 1.69
CA VAL A 104 -4.06 0.03 1.67
C VAL A 104 -5.41 0.74 1.54
N GLU A 105 -5.65 1.78 2.33
CA GLU A 105 -6.92 2.52 2.26
C GLU A 105 -7.08 3.25 0.92
N THR A 106 -5.99 3.72 0.34
CA THR A 106 -6.00 4.33 -1.00
C THR A 106 -6.36 3.30 -2.08
N PHE A 107 -5.83 2.08 -1.99
CA PHE A 107 -6.24 1.00 -2.90
C PHE A 107 -7.71 0.65 -2.73
N LEU A 108 -8.17 0.45 -1.50
CA LEU A 108 -9.58 0.17 -1.20
C LEU A 108 -10.49 1.26 -1.77
N ARG A 109 -10.13 2.53 -1.61
CA ARG A 109 -10.84 3.66 -2.23
C ARG A 109 -10.94 3.51 -3.76
N SER A 110 -9.87 3.08 -4.41
CA SER A 110 -9.82 2.94 -5.88
C SER A 110 -10.70 1.83 -6.44
N VAL A 111 -11.20 0.95 -5.58
CA VAL A 111 -12.07 -0.19 -5.93
C VAL A 111 -13.43 -0.12 -5.25
N ASP A 112 -13.83 1.08 -4.76
CA ASP A 112 -15.08 1.33 -4.04
C ASP A 112 -15.25 0.45 -2.78
N GLY A 113 -14.14 -0.02 -2.20
CA GLY A 113 -14.12 -0.79 -0.96
C GLY A 113 -14.19 0.10 0.30
N PRO A 114 -14.36 -0.50 1.49
CA PRO A 114 -14.34 0.23 2.75
C PRO A 114 -13.01 0.98 2.93
N HIS A 115 -13.07 2.28 3.24
CA HIS A 115 -11.89 3.12 3.50
C HIS A 115 -12.28 4.32 4.37
N SER A 116 -11.29 4.97 4.97
CA SER A 116 -11.45 6.17 5.79
C SER A 116 -10.57 7.30 5.24
N LEU A 117 -11.18 8.30 4.62
CA LEU A 117 -10.44 9.51 4.23
C LEU A 117 -9.82 10.21 5.44
N GLY A 118 -10.50 10.20 6.59
CA GLY A 118 -10.00 10.79 7.82
C GLY A 118 -8.71 10.12 8.32
N ASP A 119 -8.58 8.80 8.19
CA ASP A 119 -7.37 8.07 8.55
C ASP A 119 -6.22 8.43 7.58
N ILE A 120 -6.49 8.45 6.28
CA ILE A 120 -5.50 8.84 5.27
C ILE A 120 -5.00 10.27 5.54
N GLU A 121 -5.91 11.24 5.72
CA GLU A 121 -5.57 12.65 5.95
C GLU A 121 -4.76 12.82 7.25
N ALA A 122 -5.19 12.19 8.35
CA ALA A 122 -4.49 12.25 9.63
C ALA A 122 -3.08 11.65 9.55
N ASP A 123 -2.90 10.55 8.81
CA ASP A 123 -1.59 9.93 8.64
C ASP A 123 -0.68 10.76 7.71
N LEU A 124 -1.23 11.40 6.70
CA LEU A 124 -0.49 12.33 5.84
C LEU A 124 -0.02 13.56 6.64
N GLU A 125 -0.89 14.15 7.47
CA GLU A 125 -0.51 15.27 8.36
C GLU A 125 0.60 14.83 9.35
N ARG A 126 0.49 13.63 9.87
CA ARG A 126 1.50 13.08 10.78
C ARG A 126 2.83 12.83 10.08
N HIS A 127 2.81 12.30 8.85
CA HIS A 127 4.02 12.19 8.03
C HIS A 127 4.67 13.57 7.83
N ASP A 128 3.88 14.60 7.52
CA ASP A 128 4.40 15.96 7.36
C ASP A 128 5.10 16.49 8.62
N SER A 129 4.61 16.11 9.79
CA SER A 129 5.24 16.49 11.07
C SER A 129 6.60 15.85 11.32
N TYR A 130 6.97 14.84 10.54
CA TYR A 130 8.27 14.16 10.58
C TYR A 130 9.29 14.76 9.63
N TYR A 131 8.89 15.75 8.82
CA TYR A 131 9.83 16.48 7.98
C TYR A 131 10.86 17.24 8.84
N GLU A 132 12.12 17.10 8.49
CA GLU A 132 13.21 17.80 9.21
C GLU A 132 13.77 18.95 8.36
N ARG A 133 14.43 18.63 7.25
CA ARG A 133 15.03 19.61 6.33
C ARG A 133 15.59 18.92 5.09
N GLU A 134 15.84 19.66 4.04
CA GLU A 134 16.57 19.21 2.85
C GLU A 134 15.98 17.91 2.25
N GLY A 135 14.66 17.78 2.27
CA GLY A 135 13.94 16.60 1.79
C GLY A 135 13.93 15.41 2.75
N TRP A 136 14.54 15.50 3.94
CA TRP A 136 14.63 14.38 4.87
C TRP A 136 13.48 14.32 5.86
N TYR A 137 13.02 13.10 6.09
CA TYR A 137 12.05 12.75 7.14
C TYR A 137 12.73 11.87 8.19
N ARG A 138 12.30 12.01 9.44
CA ARG A 138 12.63 11.07 10.52
C ARG A 138 11.61 9.94 10.57
N ASP A 139 11.98 8.80 11.15
CA ASP A 139 11.07 7.68 11.36
C ASP A 139 10.26 7.87 12.66
N GLY A 140 9.13 8.55 12.54
CA GLY A 140 8.24 8.79 13.69
C GLY A 140 8.80 9.78 14.70
N GLN A 141 8.57 9.49 15.99
CA GLN A 141 9.02 10.33 17.10
C GLN A 141 10.55 10.25 17.32
N GLU A 142 11.16 9.16 16.91
CA GLU A 142 12.59 8.94 17.04
C GLU A 142 13.34 9.58 15.88
N ARG A 143 14.52 10.11 16.17
CA ARG A 143 15.42 10.68 15.14
C ARG A 143 16.25 9.57 14.49
N ALA A 144 15.55 8.62 13.85
CA ALA A 144 16.19 7.57 13.08
C ALA A 144 16.28 7.98 11.61
N TYR A 145 17.49 7.84 11.03
CA TYR A 145 17.82 8.16 9.64
C TYR A 145 18.64 7.02 9.06
N ASP A 146 17.97 5.96 8.68
CA ASP A 146 18.59 4.77 8.13
C ASP A 146 18.06 4.44 6.73
N HIS A 147 18.49 3.31 6.17
CA HIS A 147 18.02 2.87 4.85
C HIS A 147 16.52 2.57 4.85
N TYR A 148 15.93 2.21 6.00
CA TYR A 148 14.52 1.93 6.12
C TYR A 148 13.67 3.21 5.98
N VAL A 149 14.14 4.34 6.47
CA VAL A 149 13.52 5.65 6.23
C VAL A 149 13.45 5.95 4.73
N GLY A 150 14.55 5.71 3.98
CA GLY A 150 14.55 5.85 2.52
C GLY A 150 13.50 4.98 1.84
N TRP A 151 13.34 3.74 2.30
CA TRP A 151 12.34 2.82 1.80
C TRP A 151 10.91 3.26 2.13
N ALA A 152 10.60 3.50 3.41
CA ALA A 152 9.24 3.71 3.86
C ALA A 152 8.77 5.16 3.74
N MET A 153 9.63 6.15 4.06
CA MET A 153 9.23 7.55 4.15
C MET A 153 9.45 8.34 2.85
N HIS A 154 10.15 7.77 1.87
CA HIS A 154 10.41 8.42 0.57
C HIS A 154 9.86 7.63 -0.61
N LEU A 155 10.06 6.31 -0.66
CA LEU A 155 9.59 5.51 -1.79
C LEU A 155 8.07 5.32 -1.78
N TYR A 156 7.47 5.01 -0.61
CA TYR A 156 6.02 4.83 -0.51
C TYR A 156 5.24 6.08 -0.91
N PRO A 157 5.57 7.31 -0.46
CA PRO A 157 4.94 8.54 -0.97
C PRO A 157 4.98 8.67 -2.49
N ALA A 158 6.14 8.38 -3.10
CA ALA A 158 6.32 8.49 -4.54
C ALA A 158 5.49 7.47 -5.34
N LEU A 159 5.32 6.27 -4.79
CA LEU A 159 4.46 5.23 -5.37
C LEU A 159 2.99 5.54 -5.15
N TRP A 160 2.62 5.94 -3.92
CA TRP A 160 1.26 6.32 -3.56
C TRP A 160 0.70 7.44 -4.43
N ALA A 161 1.50 8.48 -4.71
CA ALA A 161 1.07 9.60 -5.55
C ALA A 161 0.66 9.18 -6.98
N ARG A 162 1.00 7.97 -7.41
CA ARG A 162 0.63 7.40 -8.72
C ARG A 162 -0.58 6.47 -8.66
N MET A 163 -1.02 6.09 -7.46
CA MET A 163 -2.17 5.20 -7.30
C MET A 163 -3.46 5.88 -7.77
N ALA A 164 -4.35 5.08 -8.36
CA ALA A 164 -5.61 5.58 -8.90
C ALA A 164 -6.48 6.27 -7.83
N GLY A 165 -6.46 5.77 -6.58
CA GLY A 165 -7.22 6.34 -5.46
C GLY A 165 -6.58 7.57 -4.81
N ALA A 166 -5.37 7.99 -5.21
CA ALA A 166 -4.64 9.08 -4.58
C ALA A 166 -4.73 10.43 -5.31
N GLN A 167 -5.19 10.47 -6.56
CA GLN A 167 -4.99 11.60 -7.48
C GLN A 167 -5.40 12.96 -6.91
N ASP A 168 -6.55 13.06 -6.26
CA ASP A 168 -7.07 14.30 -5.65
C ASP A 168 -6.37 14.66 -4.33
N LEU A 169 -5.82 13.67 -3.63
CA LEU A 169 -5.08 13.85 -2.37
C LEU A 169 -3.60 14.17 -2.63
N ALA A 170 -3.02 13.61 -3.67
CA ALA A 170 -1.60 13.79 -4.01
C ALA A 170 -1.31 15.14 -4.70
N ALA A 171 -2.24 15.65 -5.50
CA ALA A 171 -2.03 16.89 -6.25
C ALA A 171 -1.73 18.12 -5.37
N PRO A 172 -2.43 18.37 -4.24
CA PRO A 172 -2.09 19.46 -3.33
C PRO A 172 -0.73 19.30 -2.66
N ARG A 173 -0.30 18.07 -2.42
CA ARG A 173 0.95 17.75 -1.73
C ARG A 173 2.17 17.95 -2.62
N ALA A 174 2.04 17.77 -3.92
CA ALA A 174 3.14 17.94 -4.85
C ALA A 174 3.80 19.34 -4.75
N ALA A 175 3.02 20.38 -4.47
CA ALA A 175 3.55 21.73 -4.25
C ALA A 175 4.38 21.83 -2.96
N ILE A 176 3.92 21.20 -1.89
CA ILE A 176 4.61 21.16 -0.59
C ILE A 176 5.93 20.40 -0.72
N ASP A 177 5.93 19.29 -1.44
CA ASP A 177 7.12 18.46 -1.62
C ASP A 177 8.19 19.18 -2.46
N VAL A 178 7.79 19.96 -3.45
CA VAL A 178 8.72 20.82 -4.22
C VAL A 178 9.38 21.87 -3.32
N GLU A 179 8.61 22.59 -2.49
CA GLU A 179 9.14 23.57 -1.54
C GLU A 179 10.13 22.97 -0.52
N ARG A 180 9.99 21.68 -0.20
CA ARG A 180 10.88 20.97 0.75
C ARG A 180 12.20 20.51 0.12
N LEU A 181 12.27 20.49 -1.20
CA LEU A 181 13.48 20.10 -1.94
C LEU A 181 14.40 21.29 -2.26
N ASP A 182 13.85 22.51 -2.23
CA ASP A 182 14.58 23.77 -2.42
C ASP A 182 15.19 24.28 -1.08
#